data_8803b478d600edced10d389296db80c2
#
_entry.id   8803b478d600edced10d389296db80c2
#
_cell.length_a   1.000
_cell.length_b   1.000
_cell.length_c   1.000
_cell.angle_alpha   90.00
_cell.angle_beta   90.00
_cell.angle_gamma   90.00
#
_symmetry.space_group_name_H-M   'P 1'
#
loop_
_entity.id
_entity.type
_entity.pdbx_description
1 polymer ?
#
loop_
_entity_poly.entity_id
_entity_poly.type
_entity_poly.pdbx_seq_one_letter_code
_entity_poly.pdbx_strand_id
1 'polypeptide(L)'
;MGDNANNGSVVLVLTDLVTQIEGFISSHILIFVLVGLGIVFTVATRGVQFRLFGHMWHLMLDSRKQKGTSLSSFQAFTVGLASRVGTGNIAGVSLALIVGGPGALFWMWIVALLGMATSFMESTLAQIFKVKGKDGLSHGGPAYYIERGLGSRTWGVISVSYTHLTLPTT
;
A
#
# COMPACT_ATOMS: atom_id res chain seq x y z
N MET A 1 6.80 47.55 5.15
CA MET A 1 5.44 47.00 4.82
C MET A 1 5.42 46.28 3.47
N GLY A 2 6.52 46.29 2.70
CA GLY A 2 6.64 45.66 1.38
C GLY A 2 7.06 44.19 1.38
N ASP A 3 7.77 43.72 2.40
CA ASP A 3 8.34 42.34 2.43
C ASP A 3 7.29 41.24 2.62
N ASN A 4 6.20 41.51 3.32
CA ASN A 4 5.14 40.52 3.55
C ASN A 4 4.28 40.22 2.29
N ALA A 5 4.13 41.18 1.39
CA ALA A 5 3.40 40.99 0.15
C ALA A 5 4.20 40.15 -0.86
N ASN A 6 5.52 40.33 -0.88
CA ASN A 6 6.41 39.59 -1.78
C ASN A 6 6.58 38.11 -1.33
N ASN A 7 6.68 37.87 -0.04
CA ASN A 7 6.70 36.51 0.50
C ASN A 7 5.39 35.76 0.28
N GLY A 8 4.24 36.44 0.36
CA GLY A 8 2.95 35.86 0.08
C GLY A 8 2.79 35.42 -1.39
N SER A 9 3.24 36.24 -2.32
CA SER A 9 3.18 35.90 -3.76
C SER A 9 4.12 34.75 -4.14
N VAL A 10 5.32 34.69 -3.56
CA VAL A 10 6.26 33.58 -3.78
C VAL A 10 5.70 32.26 -3.23
N VAL A 11 5.12 32.29 -2.03
CA VAL A 11 4.50 31.09 -1.44
C VAL A 11 3.32 30.59 -2.30
N LEU A 12 2.47 31.49 -2.81
CA LEU A 12 1.36 31.10 -3.68
C LEU A 12 1.84 30.48 -5.00
N VAL A 13 2.87 31.05 -5.63
CA VAL A 13 3.46 30.50 -6.88
C VAL A 13 4.09 29.12 -6.63
N LEU A 14 4.83 28.97 -5.53
CA LEU A 14 5.41 27.68 -5.17
C LEU A 14 4.33 26.63 -4.88
N THR A 15 3.28 27.00 -4.17
CA THR A 15 2.17 26.09 -3.88
C THR A 15 1.46 25.64 -5.16
N ASP A 16 1.24 26.58 -6.08
CA ASP A 16 0.60 26.29 -7.37
C ASP A 16 1.46 25.36 -8.23
N LEU A 17 2.76 25.60 -8.31
CA LEU A 17 3.71 24.72 -9.00
C LEU A 17 3.72 23.31 -8.39
N VAL A 18 3.78 23.19 -7.07
CA VAL A 18 3.78 21.90 -6.38
C VAL A 18 2.47 21.16 -6.66
N THR A 19 1.33 21.85 -6.58
CA THR A 19 0.01 21.25 -6.86
C THR A 19 -0.13 20.80 -8.31
N GLN A 20 0.40 21.56 -9.28
CA GLN A 20 0.38 21.16 -10.68
C GLN A 20 1.26 19.93 -10.93
N ILE A 21 2.46 19.88 -10.35
CA ILE A 21 3.37 18.73 -10.45
C ILE A 21 2.73 17.49 -9.78
N GLU A 22 2.18 17.65 -8.59
CA GLU A 22 1.48 16.58 -7.90
C GLU A 22 0.29 16.05 -8.71
N GLY A 23 -0.52 16.95 -9.26
CA GLY A 23 -1.66 16.60 -10.11
C GLY A 23 -1.24 15.85 -11.37
N PHE A 24 -0.16 16.25 -12.02
CA PHE A 24 0.37 15.58 -13.20
C PHE A 24 0.90 14.17 -12.87
N ILE A 25 1.70 14.06 -11.82
CA ILE A 25 2.26 12.77 -11.35
C ILE A 25 1.13 11.82 -10.94
N SER A 26 0.17 12.30 -10.15
CA SER A 26 -0.92 11.47 -9.62
C SER A 26 -1.89 11.03 -10.71
N SER A 27 -2.27 11.91 -11.64
CA SER A 27 -3.27 11.57 -12.65
C SER A 27 -2.73 10.77 -13.84
N HIS A 28 -1.46 10.90 -14.18
CA HIS A 28 -0.89 10.22 -15.34
C HIS A 28 0.09 9.13 -14.95
N ILE A 29 1.16 9.48 -14.24
CA ILE A 29 2.25 8.54 -13.96
C ILE A 29 1.79 7.45 -12.99
N LEU A 30 1.19 7.83 -11.86
CA LEU A 30 0.80 6.90 -10.81
C LEU A 30 -0.22 5.87 -11.30
N ILE A 31 -1.24 6.32 -12.05
CA ILE A 31 -2.28 5.44 -12.58
C ILE A 31 -1.70 4.42 -13.55
N PHE A 32 -0.89 4.86 -14.53
CA PHE A 32 -0.29 3.96 -15.50
C PHE A 32 0.69 2.98 -14.86
N VAL A 33 1.50 3.43 -13.91
CA VAL A 33 2.43 2.56 -13.17
C VAL A 33 1.67 1.54 -12.33
N LEU A 34 0.62 1.95 -11.62
CA LEU A 34 -0.16 1.07 -10.76
C LEU A 34 -0.91 0.00 -11.58
N VAL A 35 -1.56 0.41 -12.66
CA VAL A 35 -2.26 -0.53 -13.56
C VAL A 35 -1.26 -1.44 -14.25
N GLY A 36 -0.16 -0.91 -14.77
CA GLY A 36 0.89 -1.68 -15.44
C GLY A 36 1.52 -2.73 -14.52
N LEU A 37 1.92 -2.34 -13.31
CA LEU A 37 2.44 -3.29 -12.31
C LEU A 37 1.39 -4.32 -11.90
N GLY A 38 0.14 -3.92 -11.71
CA GLY A 38 -0.95 -4.83 -11.39
C GLY A 38 -1.15 -5.89 -12.48
N ILE A 39 -1.10 -5.52 -13.75
CA ILE A 39 -1.19 -6.45 -14.88
C ILE A 39 0.03 -7.37 -14.90
N VAL A 40 1.25 -6.82 -14.82
CA VAL A 40 2.50 -7.59 -14.82
C VAL A 40 2.48 -8.63 -13.69
N PHE A 41 2.13 -8.25 -12.48
CA PHE A 41 2.07 -9.18 -11.36
C PHE A 41 0.93 -10.19 -11.49
N THR A 42 -0.22 -9.81 -12.04
CA THR A 42 -1.31 -10.75 -12.31
C THR A 42 -0.87 -11.83 -13.31
N VAL A 43 -0.18 -11.44 -14.38
CA VAL A 43 0.35 -12.39 -15.37
C VAL A 43 1.46 -13.24 -14.78
N ALA A 44 2.44 -12.62 -14.10
CA ALA A 44 3.57 -13.31 -13.49
C ALA A 44 3.13 -14.36 -12.45
N THR A 45 2.09 -14.06 -11.67
CA THR A 45 1.53 -14.97 -10.67
C THR A 45 0.45 -15.90 -11.24
N ARG A 46 0.21 -15.85 -12.56
CA ARG A 46 -0.84 -16.65 -13.26
C ARG A 46 -2.22 -16.48 -12.61
N GLY A 47 -2.60 -15.26 -12.28
CA GLY A 47 -3.90 -14.95 -11.70
C GLY A 47 -4.11 -15.57 -10.32
N VAL A 48 -3.09 -15.50 -9.45
CA VAL A 48 -3.11 -16.08 -8.08
C VAL A 48 -4.33 -15.65 -7.28
N GLN A 49 -4.79 -14.43 -7.45
CA GLN A 49 -5.97 -13.87 -6.79
C GLN A 49 -7.25 -14.67 -7.06
N PHE A 50 -7.36 -15.29 -8.23
CA PHE A 50 -8.51 -16.14 -8.57
C PHE A 50 -8.28 -17.60 -8.18
N ARG A 51 -7.07 -18.11 -8.43
CA ARG A 51 -6.73 -19.52 -8.20
C ARG A 51 -6.69 -19.92 -6.74
N LEU A 52 -6.19 -19.05 -5.88
CA LEU A 52 -6.02 -19.34 -4.46
C LEU A 52 -7.15 -18.79 -3.59
N PHE A 53 -8.15 -18.14 -4.18
CA PHE A 53 -9.26 -17.56 -3.43
C PHE A 53 -9.97 -18.58 -2.54
N GLY A 54 -10.33 -19.76 -3.10
CA GLY A 54 -10.98 -20.82 -2.35
C GLY A 54 -10.07 -21.41 -1.26
N HIS A 55 -8.78 -21.57 -1.56
CA HIS A 55 -7.80 -22.08 -0.59
C HIS A 55 -7.58 -21.09 0.57
N MET A 56 -7.51 -19.81 0.27
CA MET A 56 -7.41 -18.76 1.28
C MET A 56 -8.60 -18.78 2.24
N TRP A 57 -9.81 -18.95 1.70
CA TRP A 57 -11.03 -19.04 2.51
C TRP A 57 -11.00 -20.26 3.44
N HIS A 58 -10.58 -21.40 2.92
CA HIS A 58 -10.43 -22.62 3.72
C HIS A 58 -9.41 -22.47 4.85
N LEU A 59 -8.23 -21.90 4.55
CA LEU A 59 -7.20 -21.62 5.56
C LEU A 59 -7.67 -20.65 6.65
N MET A 60 -8.45 -19.65 6.31
CA MET A 60 -9.00 -18.71 7.28
C MET A 60 -9.96 -19.38 8.27
N LEU A 61 -10.83 -20.27 7.77
CA LEU A 61 -11.80 -20.98 8.59
C LEU A 61 -11.13 -22.03 9.49
N ASP A 62 -10.16 -22.75 8.95
CA ASP A 62 -9.43 -23.81 9.70
C ASP A 62 -8.55 -23.24 10.80
N SER A 63 -7.95 -22.09 10.58
CA SER A 63 -7.05 -21.47 11.57
C SER A 63 -7.77 -20.93 12.81
N ARG A 64 -9.10 -20.81 12.81
CA ARG A 64 -9.88 -20.49 14.01
C ARG A 64 -9.81 -21.60 15.05
N LYS A 65 -9.48 -22.83 14.66
CA LYS A 65 -9.43 -24.02 15.54
C LYS A 65 -8.04 -24.25 16.16
N GLN A 66 -6.99 -23.61 15.64
CA GLN A 66 -5.64 -23.77 16.17
C GLN A 66 -5.44 -22.96 17.44
N LYS A 67 -5.39 -23.64 18.59
CA LYS A 67 -4.95 -23.13 19.89
C LYS A 67 -3.43 -23.29 19.98
N GLY A 68 -2.67 -22.33 19.47
CA GLY A 68 -1.20 -22.32 19.60
C GLY A 68 -0.70 -20.96 20.10
N THR A 69 0.55 -20.91 20.54
CA THR A 69 1.24 -19.69 21.01
C THR A 69 1.59 -18.70 19.90
N SER A 70 1.39 -19.07 18.63
CA SER A 70 1.58 -18.21 17.46
C SER A 70 0.27 -17.59 17.00
N LEU A 71 0.35 -16.40 16.41
CA LEU A 71 -0.80 -15.71 15.77
C LEU A 71 -1.46 -16.64 14.74
N SER A 72 -2.76 -16.87 14.89
CA SER A 72 -3.52 -17.63 13.89
C SER A 72 -3.67 -16.82 12.61
N SER A 73 -3.86 -17.50 11.45
CA SER A 73 -4.06 -16.83 10.16
C SER A 73 -5.27 -15.89 10.18
N PHE A 74 -6.30 -16.23 10.95
CA PHE A 74 -7.47 -15.37 11.14
C PHE A 74 -7.12 -14.10 11.93
N GLN A 75 -6.32 -14.21 13.00
CA GLN A 75 -5.86 -13.03 13.77
C GLN A 75 -4.97 -12.13 12.90
N ALA A 76 -4.03 -12.71 12.15
CA ALA A 76 -3.17 -11.95 11.24
C ALA A 76 -3.99 -11.22 10.17
N PHE A 77 -5.02 -11.87 9.61
CA PHE A 77 -5.93 -11.25 8.66
C PHE A 77 -6.70 -10.08 9.28
N THR A 78 -7.27 -10.27 10.47
CA THR A 78 -8.06 -9.24 11.17
C THR A 78 -7.22 -8.00 11.51
N VAL A 79 -6.00 -8.21 12.01
CA VAL A 79 -5.06 -7.13 12.30
C VAL A 79 -4.65 -6.42 11.01
N GLY A 80 -4.33 -7.16 9.95
CA GLY A 80 -3.99 -6.60 8.65
C GLY A 80 -5.14 -5.80 8.01
N LEU A 81 -6.38 -6.23 8.21
CA LEU A 81 -7.56 -5.50 7.75
C LEU A 81 -7.78 -4.23 8.57
N ALA A 82 -7.70 -4.33 9.90
CA ALA A 82 -7.88 -3.19 10.80
C ALA A 82 -6.85 -2.08 10.57
N SER A 83 -5.59 -2.45 10.26
CA SER A 83 -4.54 -1.46 9.97
C SER A 83 -4.69 -0.75 8.61
N ARG A 84 -5.48 -1.30 7.70
CA ARG A 84 -5.71 -0.74 6.35
C ARG A 84 -7.01 0.04 6.22
N VAL A 85 -7.98 -0.19 7.10
CA VAL A 85 -9.26 0.53 7.10
C VAL A 85 -9.11 1.79 7.96
N GLY A 86 -8.97 2.92 7.31
CA GLY A 86 -8.89 4.24 7.95
C GLY A 86 -10.03 5.16 7.50
N THR A 87 -10.18 6.27 8.20
CA THR A 87 -11.16 7.32 7.86
C THR A 87 -10.97 7.86 6.44
N GLY A 88 -9.71 7.93 5.97
CA GLY A 88 -9.37 8.35 4.60
C GLY A 88 -9.97 7.43 3.53
N ASN A 89 -10.05 6.12 3.76
CA ASN A 89 -10.66 5.20 2.81
C ASN A 89 -12.18 5.41 2.70
N ILE A 90 -12.84 5.71 3.82
CA ILE A 90 -14.29 5.97 3.83
C ILE A 90 -14.59 7.31 3.16
N ALA A 91 -13.89 8.36 3.56
CA ALA A 91 -14.04 9.70 2.97
C ALA A 91 -13.65 9.73 1.49
N GLY A 92 -12.56 9.05 1.11
CA GLY A 92 -12.08 8.97 -0.27
C GLY A 92 -13.05 8.27 -1.20
N VAL A 93 -13.67 7.17 -0.77
CA VAL A 93 -14.72 6.47 -1.55
C VAL A 93 -15.95 7.37 -1.72
N SER A 94 -16.38 8.03 -0.66
CA SER A 94 -17.54 8.95 -0.71
C SER A 94 -17.29 10.11 -1.67
N LEU A 95 -16.09 10.71 -1.61
CA LEU A 95 -15.71 11.80 -2.50
C LEU A 95 -15.60 11.31 -3.97
N ALA A 96 -15.03 10.14 -4.21
CA ALA A 96 -14.93 9.57 -5.54
C ALA A 96 -16.31 9.31 -6.16
N LEU A 97 -17.30 8.91 -5.35
CA LEU A 97 -18.68 8.72 -5.81
C LEU A 97 -19.37 10.06 -6.13
N ILE A 98 -19.14 11.09 -5.31
CA ILE A 98 -19.72 12.41 -5.53
C ILE A 98 -19.18 13.04 -6.82
N VAL A 99 -17.87 12.95 -7.05
CA VAL A 99 -17.20 13.57 -8.19
C VAL A 99 -17.32 12.72 -9.46
N GLY A 100 -17.11 11.41 -9.35
CA GLY A 100 -17.03 10.48 -10.48
C GLY A 100 -18.32 9.72 -10.80
N GLY A 101 -19.35 9.89 -9.97
CA GLY A 101 -20.63 9.20 -10.15
C GLY A 101 -20.55 7.68 -10.06
N PRO A 102 -21.57 6.95 -10.52
CA PRO A 102 -21.62 5.48 -10.45
C PRO A 102 -20.48 4.78 -11.20
N GLY A 103 -19.94 5.41 -12.24
CA GLY A 103 -18.79 4.88 -12.99
C GLY A 103 -17.51 4.73 -12.16
N ALA A 104 -17.37 5.54 -11.11
CA ALA A 104 -16.24 5.45 -10.20
C ALA A 104 -16.15 4.09 -9.50
N LEU A 105 -17.28 3.50 -9.11
CA LEU A 105 -17.32 2.16 -8.50
C LEU A 105 -16.75 1.07 -9.39
N PHE A 106 -17.10 1.11 -10.67
CA PHE A 106 -16.58 0.13 -11.63
C PHE A 106 -15.05 0.21 -11.73
N TRP A 107 -14.50 1.41 -11.85
CA TRP A 107 -13.05 1.60 -11.89
C TRP A 107 -12.38 1.22 -10.57
N MET A 108 -12.99 1.52 -9.43
CA MET A 108 -12.48 1.11 -8.12
C MET A 108 -12.40 -0.41 -8.00
N TRP A 109 -13.35 -1.16 -8.53
CA TRP A 109 -13.29 -2.63 -8.55
C TRP A 109 -12.15 -3.14 -9.42
N ILE A 110 -11.94 -2.57 -10.60
CA ILE A 110 -10.82 -2.96 -11.49
C ILE A 110 -9.49 -2.72 -10.78
N VAL A 111 -9.30 -1.53 -10.21
CA VAL A 111 -8.07 -1.18 -9.48
C VAL A 111 -7.88 -2.07 -8.26
N ALA A 112 -8.94 -2.42 -7.54
CA ALA A 112 -8.87 -3.34 -6.41
C ALA A 112 -8.42 -4.75 -6.83
N LEU A 113 -8.93 -5.27 -7.95
CA LEU A 113 -8.52 -6.57 -8.50
C LEU A 113 -7.02 -6.58 -8.88
N LEU A 114 -6.54 -5.51 -9.51
CA LEU A 114 -5.12 -5.36 -9.84
C LEU A 114 -4.26 -5.18 -8.58
N GLY A 115 -4.77 -4.42 -7.61
CA GLY A 115 -4.12 -4.19 -6.32
C GLY A 115 -3.97 -5.45 -5.46
N MET A 116 -4.85 -6.44 -5.63
CA MET A 116 -4.68 -7.74 -4.96
C MET A 116 -3.41 -8.47 -5.40
N ALA A 117 -3.03 -8.40 -6.67
CA ALA A 117 -1.82 -9.03 -7.16
C ALA A 117 -0.55 -8.36 -6.61
N THR A 118 -0.52 -7.03 -6.55
CA THR A 118 0.60 -6.28 -5.95
C THR A 118 0.74 -6.57 -4.46
N SER A 119 -0.37 -6.59 -3.74
CA SER A 119 -0.43 -6.90 -2.30
C SER A 119 0.03 -8.33 -2.00
N PHE A 120 -0.30 -9.29 -2.87
CA PHE A 120 0.19 -10.66 -2.77
C PHE A 120 1.72 -10.73 -2.94
N MET A 121 2.27 -10.04 -3.95
CA MET A 121 3.70 -9.99 -4.17
C MET A 121 4.45 -9.34 -3.01
N GLU A 122 3.96 -8.23 -2.49
CA GLU A 122 4.50 -7.54 -1.33
C GLU A 122 4.53 -8.46 -0.09
N SER A 123 3.42 -9.10 0.21
CA SER A 123 3.30 -10.02 1.34
C SER A 123 4.23 -11.23 1.20
N THR A 124 4.38 -11.76 -0.01
CA THR A 124 5.27 -12.87 -0.32
C THR A 124 6.73 -12.47 -0.13
N LEU A 125 7.15 -11.31 -0.65
CA LEU A 125 8.50 -10.79 -0.46
C LEU A 125 8.80 -10.53 1.02
N ALA A 126 7.85 -9.98 1.76
CA ALA A 126 8.00 -9.76 3.20
C ALA A 126 8.21 -11.07 3.98
N GLN A 127 7.61 -12.17 3.54
CA GLN A 127 7.82 -13.49 4.15
C GLN A 127 9.16 -14.15 3.74
N ILE A 128 9.56 -14.01 2.48
CA ILE A 128 10.82 -14.60 1.97
C ILE A 128 12.04 -13.95 2.63
N PHE A 129 12.02 -12.62 2.75
CA PHE A 129 13.15 -11.84 3.29
C PHE A 129 13.04 -11.54 4.79
N LYS A 130 12.16 -12.21 5.49
CA LYS A 130 11.97 -12.05 6.93
C LYS A 130 13.18 -12.51 7.72
N VAL A 131 13.52 -11.77 8.76
CA VAL A 131 14.66 -12.01 9.64
C VAL A 131 14.16 -12.38 11.03
N LYS A 132 14.80 -13.37 11.66
CA LYS A 132 14.62 -13.61 13.09
C LYS A 132 15.47 -12.61 13.88
N GLY A 133 14.82 -11.78 14.68
CA GLY A 133 15.50 -10.90 15.62
C GLY A 133 16.13 -11.65 16.80
N LYS A 134 17.01 -10.99 17.53
CA LYS A 134 17.59 -11.54 18.76
C LYS A 134 16.55 -11.86 19.84
N ASP A 135 15.40 -11.22 19.76
CA ASP A 135 14.27 -11.38 20.68
C ASP A 135 13.34 -12.55 20.32
N GLY A 136 13.75 -13.40 19.37
CA GLY A 136 12.94 -14.50 18.86
C GLY A 136 11.76 -14.08 17.96
N LEU A 137 11.51 -12.79 17.81
CA LEU A 137 10.47 -12.23 16.96
C LEU A 137 10.95 -12.17 15.49
N SER A 138 10.01 -12.33 14.58
CA SER A 138 10.29 -12.23 13.16
C SER A 138 10.04 -10.81 12.67
N HIS A 139 11.06 -10.19 12.08
CA HIS A 139 10.99 -8.88 11.46
C HIS A 139 10.98 -9.03 9.94
N GLY A 140 10.06 -8.36 9.27
CA GLY A 140 9.93 -8.35 7.82
C GLY A 140 9.34 -7.02 7.35
N GLY A 141 9.24 -6.85 6.04
CA GLY A 141 8.64 -5.65 5.46
C GLY A 141 9.50 -5.02 4.36
N PRO A 142 9.08 -3.85 3.83
CA PRO A 142 9.72 -3.20 2.69
C PRO A 142 11.21 -2.97 2.86
N ALA A 143 11.64 -2.51 4.04
CA ALA A 143 13.06 -2.28 4.33
C ALA A 143 13.91 -3.52 4.13
N TYR A 144 13.44 -4.67 4.64
CA TYR A 144 14.21 -5.92 4.60
C TYR A 144 14.31 -6.53 3.21
N TYR A 145 13.22 -6.54 2.43
CA TYR A 145 13.30 -7.10 1.08
C TYR A 145 13.99 -6.15 0.09
N ILE A 146 13.95 -4.83 0.32
CA ILE A 146 14.71 -3.87 -0.48
C ILE A 146 16.20 -4.00 -0.17
N GLU A 147 16.60 -4.02 1.11
CA GLU A 147 17.99 -4.16 1.51
C GLU A 147 18.60 -5.47 1.01
N ARG A 148 17.90 -6.59 1.17
CA ARG A 148 18.41 -7.91 0.80
C ARG A 148 18.23 -8.27 -0.66
N GLY A 149 17.14 -7.83 -1.29
CA GLY A 149 16.83 -8.10 -2.68
C GLY A 149 17.66 -7.24 -3.65
N LEU A 150 17.85 -5.96 -3.34
CA LEU A 150 18.65 -5.03 -4.13
C LEU A 150 20.10 -4.89 -3.65
N GLY A 151 20.44 -5.49 -2.49
CA GLY A 151 21.79 -5.40 -1.92
C GLY A 151 22.18 -3.98 -1.45
N SER A 152 21.23 -3.06 -1.34
CA SER A 152 21.48 -1.66 -1.00
C SER A 152 20.71 -1.23 0.25
N ARG A 153 21.47 -0.99 1.33
CA ARG A 153 20.93 -0.51 2.60
C ARG A 153 20.30 0.89 2.49
N THR A 154 20.87 1.74 1.62
CA THR A 154 20.38 3.12 1.44
C THR A 154 18.92 3.15 0.99
N TRP A 155 18.55 2.34 0.03
CA TRP A 155 17.16 2.23 -0.45
C TRP A 155 16.21 1.66 0.63
N GLY A 156 16.69 0.72 1.44
CA GLY A 156 15.93 0.23 2.60
C GLY A 156 15.64 1.33 3.62
N VAL A 157 16.64 2.14 3.96
CA VAL A 157 16.47 3.27 4.90
C VAL A 157 15.53 4.34 4.34
N ILE A 158 15.65 4.69 3.05
CA ILE A 158 14.74 5.66 2.41
C ILE A 158 13.29 5.17 2.48
N SER A 159 13.05 3.89 2.23
CA SER A 159 11.70 3.30 2.33
C SER A 159 11.10 3.43 3.74
N VAL A 160 11.88 3.16 4.78
CA VAL A 160 11.44 3.31 6.18
C VAL A 160 11.19 4.77 6.53
N SER A 161 12.10 5.66 6.13
CA SER A 161 11.95 7.11 6.41
C SER A 161 10.66 7.66 5.79
N TYR A 162 10.35 7.28 4.55
CA TYR A 162 9.10 7.66 3.90
C TYR A 162 7.86 7.16 4.68
N THR A 163 7.89 5.92 5.14
CA THR A 163 6.78 5.34 5.91
C THR A 163 6.54 6.08 7.23
N HIS A 164 7.62 6.46 7.93
CA HIS A 164 7.51 7.22 9.18
C HIS A 164 7.05 8.68 8.98
N LEU A 165 7.41 9.29 7.86
CA LEU A 165 6.98 10.66 7.54
C LEU A 165 5.52 10.74 7.13
N THR A 166 4.97 9.67 6.55
CA THR A 166 3.58 9.64 6.04
C THR A 166 2.57 9.11 7.05
N LEU A 167 3.02 8.43 8.12
CA LEU A 167 2.12 8.02 9.20
C LEU A 167 1.82 9.25 10.08
N PRO A 168 0.54 9.64 10.25
CA PRO A 168 0.20 10.66 11.21
C PRO A 168 0.58 10.15 12.61
N THR A 169 1.45 10.87 13.28
CA THR A 169 1.73 10.67 14.70
C THR A 169 0.51 11.14 15.48
N THR A 170 -0.37 10.22 15.80
CA THR A 170 -1.45 10.43 16.78
C THR A 170 -0.95 10.09 18.15
#